data_ee3463611d71b4a2a8eaaf4a07c43e74
#
_entry.id   ee3463611d71b4a2a8eaaf4a07c43e74
#
_cell.length_a   1.000
_cell.length_b   1.000
_cell.length_c   1.000
_cell.angle_alpha   90.00
_cell.angle_beta   90.00
_cell.angle_gamma   90.00
#
_symmetry.space_group_name_H-M   'P 1'
#
loop_
_entity.id
_entity.type
_entity.pdbx_description
1 polymer ?
#
loop_
_entity_poly.entity_id
_entity_poly.type
_entity_poly.pdbx_seq_one_letter_code
_entity_poly.pdbx_strand_id
1 'polypeptide(L)'
;RDLVRSRGLGDVYKRQGTERAKKANLNNRKLRDCRIHYNDTKGDRQDESCIFITEGDSASGSITKIRNVETQAVFSLRGKPLNTYGLTQKVVYENEEFNLLQAALNIEDGIEGLRYNKVIIATDADVDGMHIRLLMITFLLQFFPDLIKKGHVYILQTPLFRVRNKKETHYCYTAVSYTHLRAHE
;
A
#
# COMPACT_ATOMS: atom_id res chain seq x y z
N ARG A 1 -30.64 26.43 7.82
CA ARG A 1 -29.47 26.99 8.56
C ARG A 1 -28.47 25.91 9.00
N ASP A 2 -28.90 24.69 9.28
CA ASP A 2 -28.03 23.61 9.78
C ASP A 2 -27.14 22.95 8.70
N LEU A 3 -27.54 22.96 7.45
CA LEU A 3 -26.77 22.43 6.30
C LEU A 3 -25.51 23.26 5.99
N VAL A 4 -25.51 24.55 6.26
CA VAL A 4 -24.32 25.42 6.06
C VAL A 4 -23.30 25.21 7.18
N ARG A 5 -23.75 24.90 8.39
CA ARG A 5 -22.86 24.65 9.55
C ARG A 5 -22.12 23.31 9.44
N SER A 6 -22.77 22.27 8.89
CA SER A 6 -22.16 20.96 8.67
C SER A 6 -21.08 20.96 7.56
N ARG A 7 -21.27 21.78 6.50
CA ARG A 7 -20.26 21.96 5.46
C ARG A 7 -18.99 22.65 5.99
N GLY A 8 -19.12 23.69 6.81
CA GLY A 8 -17.99 24.41 7.39
C GLY A 8 -17.13 23.53 8.34
N LEU A 9 -17.76 22.65 9.13
CA LEU A 9 -17.06 21.71 9.99
C LEU A 9 -16.30 20.63 9.18
N GLY A 10 -16.89 20.12 8.12
CA GLY A 10 -16.22 19.18 7.22
C GLY A 10 -14.96 19.76 6.57
N ASP A 11 -15.02 21.03 6.16
CA ASP A 11 -13.88 21.72 5.53
C ASP A 11 -12.77 22.04 6.55
N VAL A 12 -13.11 22.33 7.80
CA VAL A 12 -12.11 22.53 8.89
C VAL A 12 -11.39 21.22 9.22
N TYR A 13 -12.12 20.10 9.28
CA TYR A 13 -11.51 18.79 9.51
C TYR A 13 -10.64 18.35 8.33
N LYS A 14 -11.06 18.59 7.09
CA LYS A 14 -10.25 18.34 5.89
C LYS A 14 -8.95 19.15 5.91
N ARG A 15 -9.01 20.45 6.20
CA ARG A 15 -7.81 21.30 6.28
C ARG A 15 -6.84 20.85 7.37
N GLN A 16 -7.33 20.47 8.56
CA GLN A 16 -6.49 19.95 9.65
C GLN A 16 -5.87 18.59 9.29
N GLY A 17 -6.60 17.71 8.57
CA GLY A 17 -6.07 16.47 8.02
C GLY A 17 -4.92 16.72 7.05
N THR A 18 -5.13 17.60 6.07
CA THR A 18 -4.15 17.95 5.04
C THR A 18 -2.87 18.58 5.63
N GLU A 19 -3.01 19.44 6.67
CA GLU A 19 -1.83 20.02 7.36
C GLU A 19 -1.04 18.98 8.17
N ARG A 20 -1.74 18.05 8.86
CA ARG A 20 -1.10 16.94 9.57
C ARG A 20 -0.35 16.01 8.62
N ALA A 21 -0.92 15.71 7.46
CA ALA A 21 -0.31 14.87 6.46
C ALA A 21 0.89 15.51 5.79
N LYS A 22 0.84 16.80 5.48
CA LYS A 22 2.01 17.53 4.99
C LYS A 22 3.16 17.50 5.99
N LYS A 23 2.89 17.60 7.29
CA LYS A 23 3.91 17.41 8.34
C LYS A 23 4.38 15.96 8.46
N ALA A 24 3.50 14.99 8.32
CA ALA A 24 3.83 13.58 8.37
C ALA A 24 4.70 13.16 7.16
N ASN A 25 4.48 13.74 5.99
CA ASN A 25 5.26 13.48 4.78
C ASN A 25 6.72 13.92 4.91
N LEU A 26 6.98 15.02 5.61
CA LEU A 26 8.34 15.55 5.84
C LEU A 26 9.20 14.66 6.76
N ASN A 27 8.58 13.84 7.61
CA ASN A 27 9.25 12.99 8.60
C ASN A 27 8.83 11.53 8.56
N ASN A 28 8.27 11.06 7.42
CA ASN A 28 7.79 9.69 7.30
C ASN A 28 8.95 8.70 7.22
N ARG A 29 9.45 8.26 8.38
CA ARG A 29 10.54 7.28 8.50
C ARG A 29 10.20 5.90 7.91
N LYS A 30 8.91 5.63 7.68
CA LYS A 30 8.41 4.37 7.13
C LYS A 30 8.44 4.35 5.60
N LEU A 31 8.50 5.52 4.97
CA LEU A 31 8.55 5.66 3.52
C LEU A 31 10.00 5.72 3.04
N ARG A 32 10.35 4.80 2.17
CA ARG A 32 11.54 4.85 1.31
C ARG A 32 11.09 5.25 -0.08
N ASP A 33 11.07 6.54 -0.33
CA ASP A 33 10.50 7.13 -1.54
C ASP A 33 11.29 6.82 -2.81
N CYS A 34 10.67 7.01 -3.97
CA CYS A 34 11.30 7.01 -5.29
C CYS A 34 11.44 8.44 -5.82
N ARG A 35 12.09 8.61 -6.96
CA ARG A 35 12.35 9.92 -7.56
C ARG A 35 11.24 10.38 -8.50
N ILE A 36 10.62 9.45 -9.21
CA ILE A 36 9.57 9.70 -10.20
C ILE A 36 8.23 9.32 -9.60
N HIS A 37 7.28 10.25 -9.61
CA HIS A 37 5.94 10.05 -9.10
C HIS A 37 4.90 10.11 -10.22
N TYR A 38 3.74 9.51 -10.00
CA TYR A 38 2.64 9.48 -10.95
C TYR A 38 2.05 10.87 -11.22
N ASN A 39 2.03 11.73 -10.21
CA ASN A 39 1.55 13.11 -10.29
C ASN A 39 2.61 14.12 -10.77
N ASP A 40 3.78 13.69 -11.20
CA ASP A 40 4.77 14.59 -11.78
C ASP A 40 4.26 15.15 -13.11
N THR A 41 4.53 16.44 -13.34
CA THR A 41 4.09 17.13 -14.56
C THR A 41 5.07 17.00 -15.71
N LYS A 42 6.28 16.47 -15.44
CA LYS A 42 7.38 16.36 -16.42
C LYS A 42 7.93 14.94 -16.42
N GLY A 43 8.23 14.44 -17.60
CA GLY A 43 8.77 13.10 -17.81
C GLY A 43 7.80 12.20 -18.58
N ASP A 44 8.21 10.96 -18.79
CA ASP A 44 7.49 9.94 -19.58
C ASP A 44 7.36 8.60 -18.84
N ARG A 45 7.89 8.52 -17.60
CA ARG A 45 7.95 7.27 -16.81
C ARG A 45 7.05 7.28 -15.58
N GLN A 46 6.09 8.21 -15.47
CA GLN A 46 5.19 8.31 -14.33
C GLN A 46 4.36 7.04 -14.13
N ASP A 47 3.96 6.38 -15.23
CA ASP A 47 3.18 5.14 -15.21
C ASP A 47 3.94 3.95 -14.63
N GLU A 48 5.27 4.01 -14.57
CA GLU A 48 6.12 2.99 -13.93
C GLU A 48 6.14 3.11 -12.40
N SER A 49 5.73 4.28 -11.88
CA SER A 49 5.81 4.57 -10.44
C SER A 49 4.97 3.60 -9.62
N CYS A 50 5.56 3.02 -8.58
CA CYS A 50 4.87 2.13 -7.68
C CYS A 50 5.37 2.23 -6.25
N ILE A 51 4.49 1.85 -5.32
CA ILE A 51 4.81 1.73 -3.91
C ILE A 51 4.51 0.31 -3.42
N PHE A 52 5.48 -0.31 -2.75
CA PHE A 52 5.30 -1.59 -2.07
C PHE A 52 4.94 -1.34 -0.62
N ILE A 53 3.77 -1.82 -0.19
CA ILE A 53 3.34 -1.80 1.22
C ILE A 53 3.72 -3.16 1.81
N THR A 54 4.67 -3.17 2.76
CA THR A 54 5.27 -4.39 3.32
C THR A 54 4.93 -4.57 4.78
N GLU A 55 4.97 -5.80 5.24
CA GLU A 55 4.88 -6.13 6.65
C GLU A 55 6.26 -6.01 7.31
N GLY A 56 6.41 -4.97 8.16
CA GLY A 56 7.59 -4.79 8.98
C GLY A 56 8.86 -4.35 8.24
N ASP A 57 9.87 -4.04 9.04
CA ASP A 57 11.12 -3.45 8.55
C ASP A 57 12.02 -4.47 7.83
N SER A 58 11.91 -5.76 8.13
CA SER A 58 12.73 -6.81 7.50
C SER A 58 12.40 -6.97 6.02
N ALA A 59 11.12 -7.16 5.69
CA ALA A 59 10.66 -7.27 4.31
C ALA A 59 10.90 -5.96 3.54
N SER A 60 10.60 -4.82 4.18
CA SER A 60 10.89 -3.48 3.66
C SER A 60 12.37 -3.31 3.32
N GLY A 61 13.27 -3.71 4.21
CA GLY A 61 14.72 -3.62 4.02
C GLY A 61 15.22 -4.47 2.84
N SER A 62 14.65 -5.65 2.65
CA SER A 62 15.00 -6.55 1.54
C SER A 62 14.60 -5.93 0.19
N ILE A 63 13.38 -5.44 0.06
CA ILE A 63 12.90 -4.78 -1.17
C ILE A 63 13.68 -3.48 -1.42
N THR A 64 13.92 -2.69 -0.39
CA THR A 64 14.66 -1.41 -0.50
C THR A 64 16.05 -1.59 -1.10
N LYS A 65 16.73 -2.71 -0.81
CA LYS A 65 18.08 -2.98 -1.34
C LYS A 65 18.10 -3.28 -2.84
N ILE A 66 17.04 -3.87 -3.38
CA ILE A 66 16.99 -4.37 -4.77
C ILE A 66 16.07 -3.55 -5.67
N ARG A 67 15.28 -2.63 -5.10
CA ARG A 67 14.31 -1.83 -5.85
C ARG A 67 14.96 -0.89 -6.86
N ASN A 68 14.22 -0.52 -7.88
CA ASN A 68 14.56 0.61 -8.72
C ASN A 68 14.24 1.92 -7.97
N VAL A 69 15.27 2.67 -7.58
CA VAL A 69 15.13 3.91 -6.81
C VAL A 69 14.40 5.01 -7.60
N GLU A 70 14.44 4.94 -8.93
CA GLU A 70 13.78 5.93 -9.79
C GLU A 70 12.24 5.84 -9.69
N THR A 71 11.68 4.63 -9.75
CA THR A 71 10.23 4.42 -9.91
C THR A 71 9.57 3.60 -8.80
N GLN A 72 10.35 3.02 -7.87
CA GLN A 72 9.82 2.12 -6.85
C GLN A 72 10.03 2.68 -5.46
N ALA A 73 8.94 2.88 -4.71
CA ALA A 73 8.94 3.25 -3.31
C ALA A 73 8.57 2.06 -2.42
N VAL A 74 8.92 2.13 -1.14
CA VAL A 74 8.57 1.12 -0.14
C VAL A 74 8.02 1.79 1.11
N PHE A 75 6.89 1.28 1.60
CA PHE A 75 6.27 1.69 2.85
C PHE A 75 6.20 0.50 3.81
N SER A 76 6.74 0.66 5.02
CA SER A 76 6.76 -0.38 6.06
C SER A 76 5.60 -0.20 7.04
N LEU A 77 4.69 -1.17 7.12
CA LEU A 77 3.66 -1.24 8.16
C LEU A 77 4.29 -1.72 9.48
N ARG A 78 3.79 -1.22 10.59
CA ARG A 78 4.16 -1.69 11.94
C ARG A 78 3.12 -2.66 12.46
N GLY A 79 3.34 -3.95 12.24
CA GLY A 79 2.41 -5.00 12.67
C GLY A 79 1.09 -4.97 11.90
N LYS A 80 0.05 -5.54 12.49
CA LYS A 80 -1.29 -5.61 11.88
C LYS A 80 -1.96 -4.23 11.95
N PRO A 81 -2.43 -3.69 10.82
CA PRO A 81 -3.17 -2.43 10.81
C PRO A 81 -4.54 -2.58 11.50
N LEU A 82 -5.11 -1.45 11.91
CA LEU A 82 -6.44 -1.40 12.50
C LEU A 82 -7.49 -1.95 11.53
N ASN A 83 -8.43 -2.76 12.05
CA ASN A 83 -9.60 -3.11 11.25
C ASN A 83 -10.53 -1.89 11.11
N THR A 84 -10.65 -1.40 9.90
CA THR A 84 -11.43 -0.18 9.60
C THR A 84 -12.90 -0.45 9.30
N TYR A 85 -13.34 -1.71 9.26
CA TYR A 85 -14.72 -2.04 8.95
C TYR A 85 -15.69 -1.38 9.95
N GLY A 86 -16.65 -0.61 9.44
CA GLY A 86 -17.64 0.10 10.24
C GLY A 86 -17.12 1.34 10.99
N LEU A 87 -15.83 1.67 10.87
CA LEU A 87 -15.26 2.87 11.49
C LEU A 87 -15.54 4.13 10.65
N THR A 88 -15.59 5.26 11.34
CA THR A 88 -15.71 6.56 10.69
C THR A 88 -14.35 7.06 10.18
N GLN A 89 -14.37 7.90 9.16
CA GLN A 89 -13.16 8.52 8.60
C GLN A 89 -12.32 9.24 9.64
N LYS A 90 -12.94 9.85 10.65
CA LYS A 90 -12.25 10.53 11.76
C LYS A 90 -11.32 9.58 12.52
N VAL A 91 -11.80 8.40 12.90
CA VAL A 91 -11.02 7.39 13.64
C VAL A 91 -9.82 6.92 12.82
N VAL A 92 -10.02 6.75 11.50
CA VAL A 92 -8.94 6.35 10.58
C VAL A 92 -7.88 7.45 10.45
N TYR A 93 -8.27 8.72 10.41
CA TYR A 93 -7.32 9.84 10.40
C TYR A 93 -6.56 10.02 11.72
N GLU A 94 -7.11 9.56 12.84
CA GLU A 94 -6.43 9.55 14.13
C GLU A 94 -5.42 8.41 14.26
N ASN A 95 -5.57 7.35 13.45
CA ASN A 95 -4.62 6.23 13.43
C ASN A 95 -3.33 6.63 12.71
N GLU A 96 -2.20 6.54 13.40
CA GLU A 96 -0.89 6.98 12.87
C GLU A 96 -0.48 6.23 11.60
N GLU A 97 -0.70 4.89 11.53
CA GLU A 97 -0.31 4.07 10.38
C GLU A 97 -1.06 4.49 9.12
N PHE A 98 -2.39 4.62 9.22
CA PHE A 98 -3.21 5.03 8.08
C PHE A 98 -3.01 6.49 7.70
N ASN A 99 -2.76 7.36 8.68
CA ASN A 99 -2.43 8.76 8.41
C ASN A 99 -1.13 8.87 7.60
N LEU A 100 -0.07 8.18 8.04
CA LEU A 100 1.21 8.15 7.32
C LEU A 100 1.10 7.52 5.93
N LEU A 101 0.27 6.49 5.76
CA LEU A 101 0.03 5.85 4.47
C LEU A 101 -0.73 6.78 3.52
N GLN A 102 -1.81 7.42 3.99
CA GLN A 102 -2.57 8.39 3.20
C GLN A 102 -1.68 9.55 2.73
N ALA A 103 -0.85 10.07 3.65
CA ALA A 103 0.14 11.10 3.34
C ALA A 103 1.17 10.62 2.30
N ALA A 104 1.66 9.40 2.43
CA ALA A 104 2.60 8.81 1.46
C ALA A 104 1.98 8.68 0.08
N LEU A 105 0.72 8.26 0.00
CA LEU A 105 -0.03 8.10 -1.25
C LEU A 105 -0.55 9.44 -1.80
N ASN A 106 -0.65 10.47 -0.96
CA ASN A 106 -1.25 11.78 -1.28
C ASN A 106 -2.71 11.67 -1.75
N ILE A 107 -3.51 10.93 -1.00
CA ILE A 107 -4.92 10.63 -1.34
C ILE A 107 -5.95 11.23 -0.37
N GLU A 108 -5.55 12.14 0.51
CA GLU A 108 -6.43 12.72 1.53
C GLU A 108 -7.58 13.53 0.95
N ASP A 109 -7.30 14.30 -0.11
CA ASP A 109 -8.27 15.12 -0.81
C ASP A 109 -8.89 14.43 -2.05
N GLY A 110 -8.58 13.15 -2.26
CA GLY A 110 -9.01 12.38 -3.42
C GLY A 110 -7.83 11.74 -4.16
N ILE A 111 -8.13 11.06 -5.25
CA ILE A 111 -7.11 10.30 -6.00
C ILE A 111 -6.43 11.12 -7.11
N GLU A 112 -6.85 12.37 -7.35
CA GLU A 112 -6.24 13.23 -8.38
C GLU A 112 -4.78 13.56 -8.07
N GLY A 113 -4.42 13.57 -6.79
CA GLY A 113 -3.06 13.80 -6.32
C GLY A 113 -2.23 12.55 -6.12
N LEU A 114 -2.70 11.39 -6.56
CA LEU A 114 -2.03 10.09 -6.33
C LEU A 114 -0.56 10.10 -6.76
N ARG A 115 0.33 9.75 -5.83
CA ARG A 115 1.79 9.81 -6.06
C ARG A 115 2.35 8.60 -6.81
N TYR A 116 1.71 7.45 -6.72
CA TYR A 116 2.20 6.21 -7.32
C TYR A 116 1.11 5.56 -8.16
N ASN A 117 1.40 5.28 -9.42
CA ASN A 117 0.45 4.64 -10.33
C ASN A 117 0.02 3.26 -9.80
N LYS A 118 0.92 2.53 -9.14
CA LYS A 118 0.63 1.18 -8.61
C LYS A 118 0.87 1.13 -7.11
N VAL A 119 -0.15 0.78 -6.35
CA VAL A 119 -0.11 0.49 -4.91
C VAL A 119 -0.09 -1.02 -4.73
N ILE A 120 1.04 -1.59 -4.35
CA ILE A 120 1.28 -3.03 -4.33
C ILE A 120 1.33 -3.50 -2.88
N ILE A 121 0.35 -4.30 -2.45
CA ILE A 121 0.34 -4.93 -1.14
C ILE A 121 1.26 -6.16 -1.21
N ALA A 122 2.42 -6.07 -0.56
CA ALA A 122 3.49 -7.06 -0.58
C ALA A 122 3.67 -7.66 0.82
N THR A 123 2.81 -8.61 1.17
CA THR A 123 2.84 -9.36 2.42
C THR A 123 3.24 -10.81 2.17
N ASP A 124 3.74 -11.48 3.19
CA ASP A 124 4.10 -12.89 3.13
C ASP A 124 2.88 -13.78 2.80
N ALA A 125 3.14 -14.99 2.32
CA ALA A 125 2.10 -15.95 1.97
C ALA A 125 1.56 -16.75 3.18
N ASP A 126 1.88 -16.34 4.39
CA ASP A 126 1.40 -16.93 5.63
C ASP A 126 0.03 -16.35 6.08
N VAL A 127 -0.48 -16.87 7.21
CA VAL A 127 -1.77 -16.45 7.76
C VAL A 127 -1.77 -14.98 8.19
N ASP A 128 -0.68 -14.49 8.75
CA ASP A 128 -0.55 -13.10 9.20
C ASP A 128 -0.51 -12.14 8.01
N GLY A 129 0.27 -12.46 6.98
CA GLY A 129 0.30 -11.69 5.74
C GLY A 129 -1.04 -11.67 5.01
N MET A 130 -1.80 -12.79 5.00
CA MET A 130 -3.16 -12.80 4.46
C MET A 130 -4.11 -11.90 5.25
N HIS A 131 -3.99 -11.87 6.59
CA HIS A 131 -4.79 -11.01 7.44
C HIS A 131 -4.48 -9.53 7.21
N ILE A 132 -3.21 -9.15 7.15
CA ILE A 132 -2.78 -7.76 6.83
C ILE A 132 -3.31 -7.34 5.46
N ARG A 133 -3.23 -8.21 4.46
CA ARG A 133 -3.77 -7.99 3.12
C ARG A 133 -5.27 -7.69 3.16
N LEU A 134 -6.05 -8.49 3.91
CA LEU A 134 -7.48 -8.28 4.07
C LEU A 134 -7.78 -6.94 4.75
N LEU A 135 -7.07 -6.58 5.81
CA LEU A 135 -7.25 -5.30 6.50
C LEU A 135 -6.94 -4.10 5.61
N MET A 136 -5.88 -4.19 4.79
CA MET A 136 -5.51 -3.15 3.83
C MET A 136 -6.55 -3.00 2.72
N ILE A 137 -7.06 -4.12 2.18
CA ILE A 137 -8.12 -4.08 1.17
C ILE A 137 -9.41 -3.49 1.76
N THR A 138 -9.78 -3.86 2.99
CA THR A 138 -10.94 -3.31 3.70
C THR A 138 -10.83 -1.78 3.85
N PHE A 139 -9.68 -1.29 4.26
CA PHE A 139 -9.39 0.14 4.35
C PHE A 139 -9.56 0.85 2.99
N LEU A 140 -8.95 0.31 1.93
CA LEU A 140 -9.00 0.91 0.60
C LEU A 140 -10.41 0.86 0.00
N LEU A 141 -11.16 -0.24 0.17
CA LEU A 141 -12.54 -0.37 -0.30
C LEU A 141 -13.49 0.62 0.39
N GLN A 142 -13.32 0.81 1.69
CA GLN A 142 -14.22 1.64 2.48
C GLN A 142 -13.98 3.14 2.26
N PHE A 143 -12.72 3.57 2.18
CA PHE A 143 -12.37 4.99 2.15
C PHE A 143 -11.88 5.50 0.79
N PHE A 144 -11.32 4.62 -0.04
CA PHE A 144 -10.72 4.96 -1.34
C PHE A 144 -11.12 3.97 -2.44
N PRO A 145 -12.43 3.69 -2.63
CA PRO A 145 -12.88 2.69 -3.61
C PRO A 145 -12.44 3.01 -5.04
N ASP A 146 -12.23 4.28 -5.36
CA ASP A 146 -11.82 4.71 -6.70
C ASP A 146 -10.38 4.27 -7.05
N LEU A 147 -9.50 4.08 -6.06
CA LEU A 147 -8.17 3.48 -6.30
C LEU A 147 -8.28 2.06 -6.86
N ILE A 148 -9.23 1.28 -6.33
CA ILE A 148 -9.47 -0.09 -6.77
C ILE A 148 -10.18 -0.11 -8.12
N LYS A 149 -11.24 0.70 -8.29
CA LYS A 149 -12.01 0.79 -9.54
C LYS A 149 -11.15 1.22 -10.73
N LYS A 150 -10.21 2.14 -10.52
CA LYS A 150 -9.28 2.61 -11.57
C LYS A 150 -8.07 1.69 -11.77
N GLY A 151 -7.97 0.59 -11.02
CA GLY A 151 -6.92 -0.41 -11.21
C GLY A 151 -5.55 -0.04 -10.67
N HIS A 152 -5.48 0.84 -9.67
CA HIS A 152 -4.21 1.23 -9.04
C HIS A 152 -3.74 0.27 -7.94
N VAL A 153 -4.60 -0.63 -7.44
CA VAL A 153 -4.28 -1.53 -6.32
C VAL A 153 -3.94 -2.93 -6.81
N TYR A 154 -2.81 -3.44 -6.37
CA TYR A 154 -2.28 -4.76 -6.72
C TYR A 154 -1.93 -5.56 -5.47
N ILE A 155 -1.99 -6.88 -5.59
CA ILE A 155 -1.53 -7.81 -4.56
C ILE A 155 -0.34 -8.57 -5.13
N LEU A 156 0.81 -8.48 -4.43
CA LEU A 156 1.96 -9.29 -4.77
C LEU A 156 1.71 -10.73 -4.31
N GLN A 157 1.62 -11.64 -5.28
CA GLN A 157 1.49 -13.07 -4.98
C GLN A 157 2.88 -13.68 -4.87
N THR A 158 3.25 -14.11 -3.66
CA THR A 158 4.50 -14.82 -3.39
C THR A 158 4.30 -16.32 -3.52
N PRO A 159 5.27 -17.09 -4.07
CA PRO A 159 5.17 -18.54 -4.12
C PRO A 159 5.27 -19.14 -2.72
N LEU A 160 4.46 -20.18 -2.44
CA LEU A 160 4.51 -20.94 -1.18
C LEU A 160 5.73 -21.85 -1.11
N PHE A 161 6.11 -22.43 -2.25
CA PHE A 161 7.23 -23.38 -2.31
C PHE A 161 8.12 -23.07 -3.51
N ARG A 162 9.42 -23.30 -3.33
CA ARG A 162 10.41 -23.30 -4.38
C ARG A 162 11.05 -24.69 -4.43
N VAL A 163 10.84 -25.41 -5.52
CA VAL A 163 11.50 -26.68 -5.80
C VAL A 163 12.64 -26.44 -6.77
N ARG A 164 13.84 -26.85 -6.42
CA ARG A 164 15.02 -26.65 -7.25
C ARG A 164 15.81 -27.94 -7.37
N ASN A 165 16.10 -28.36 -8.59
CA ASN A 165 17.09 -29.37 -8.91
C ASN A 165 18.32 -28.72 -9.59
N LYS A 166 19.28 -29.52 -10.06
CA LYS A 166 20.51 -29.02 -10.70
C LYS A 166 20.25 -28.28 -12.03
N LYS A 167 19.11 -28.49 -12.69
CA LYS A 167 18.80 -27.98 -14.02
C LYS A 167 17.71 -26.89 -13.99
N GLU A 168 16.73 -27.02 -13.09
CA GLU A 168 15.52 -26.20 -13.13
C GLU A 168 15.11 -25.70 -11.73
N THR A 169 14.35 -24.63 -11.71
CA THR A 169 13.71 -24.08 -10.52
C THR A 169 12.24 -23.85 -10.80
N HIS A 170 11.38 -24.47 -9.99
CA HIS A 170 9.92 -24.32 -10.08
C HIS A 170 9.38 -23.58 -8.86
N TYR A 171 8.46 -22.65 -9.08
CA TYR A 171 7.76 -21.91 -8.04
C TYR A 171 6.30 -22.39 -7.98
N CYS A 172 5.87 -22.82 -6.80
CA CYS A 172 4.53 -23.32 -6.56
C CYS A 172 3.75 -22.34 -5.70
N TYR A 173 2.57 -21.93 -6.18
CA TYR A 173 1.69 -20.99 -5.49
C TYR A 173 0.56 -21.68 -4.71
N THR A 174 0.42 -22.99 -4.84
CA THR A 174 -0.53 -23.83 -4.10
C THR A 174 0.15 -25.12 -3.62
N ALA A 175 -0.40 -25.73 -2.56
CA ALA A 175 0.06 -27.02 -2.09
C ALA A 175 -0.15 -28.12 -3.17
N VAL A 176 -1.22 -28.02 -3.96
CA VAL A 176 -1.53 -28.95 -5.04
C VAL A 176 -0.44 -28.92 -6.12
N SER A 177 -0.02 -27.74 -6.58
CA SER A 177 1.05 -27.62 -7.58
C SER A 177 2.39 -28.18 -7.08
N TYR A 178 2.68 -28.05 -5.80
CA TYR A 178 3.86 -28.69 -5.18
C TYR A 178 3.77 -30.22 -5.19
N THR A 179 2.61 -30.78 -4.83
CA THR A 179 2.37 -32.23 -4.80
C THR A 179 2.49 -32.84 -6.21
N HIS A 180 1.95 -32.17 -7.23
CA HIS A 180 2.09 -32.59 -8.61
C HIS A 180 3.54 -32.64 -9.09
N LEU A 181 4.32 -31.60 -8.81
CA LEU A 181 5.75 -31.59 -9.17
C LEU A 181 6.52 -32.74 -8.49
N ARG A 182 6.25 -33.00 -7.20
CA ARG A 182 6.91 -34.06 -6.44
C ARG A 182 6.52 -35.49 -6.92
N ALA A 183 5.34 -35.65 -7.49
CA ALA A 183 4.87 -36.94 -8.02
C ALA A 183 5.52 -37.31 -9.36
N HIS A 184 6.17 -36.36 -10.05
CA HIS A 184 6.82 -36.54 -11.34
C HIS A 184 8.36 -36.55 -11.28
N GLU A 185 8.95 -36.50 -10.06
CA GLU A 185 10.37 -36.77 -9.79
C GLU A 185 10.62 -38.27 -9.47
#